data_48cc1bb9d4aaed6a66883100dd5082c7
#
_entry.id   48cc1bb9d4aaed6a66883100dd5082c7
#
_cell.length_a   1.000
_cell.length_b   1.000
_cell.length_c   1.000
_cell.angle_alpha   90.00
_cell.angle_beta   90.00
_cell.angle_gamma   90.00
#
_symmetry.space_group_name_H-M   'P 1'
#
loop_
_entity.id
_entity.type
_entity.pdbx_description
1 polymer ?
#
loop_
_entity_poly.entity_id
_entity_poly.type
_entity_poly.pdbx_seq_one_letter_code
_entity_poly.pdbx_strand_id
1 'polypeptide(L)'
;MRFTHPVNTLKKLGCGLAFGAAAIMAMPTSALACTQIYMGSKLTADGNTYYGRAEDFSPRYIKHFGIEPAHKDGSEYSSLESGFEYKSKGATYRYTFVRDNPSQWEDRYDAYSEAGINEKGVSCSATLSTSYNEKAEEADPITEETGIGEYNYASVILGESATAREGVELLGSLVDEQGICTNDQVIIADNNETWLFAGLSGHQWIAMKLTDDIASVNPNIGNLNYKVNLDDTENCLHSKDIQTMPEEKGFAKYFEDGQFDVAQTYGEEISDKAMHSWSRYIQGRDYFMAPLAEGTDYEIVKDEREDARATTGALVHEMQPLFFQPG
;
A
#
# COMPACT_ATOMS: atom_id res chain seq x y z
N MET A 1 -4.89 50.62 22.00
CA MET A 1 -3.47 50.66 21.66
C MET A 1 -3.22 49.60 20.60
N ARG A 2 -2.97 50.00 19.39
CA ARG A 2 -2.63 49.13 18.26
C ARG A 2 -1.12 48.96 18.22
N PHE A 3 -0.64 47.74 18.30
CA PHE A 3 0.75 47.43 18.01
C PHE A 3 0.87 46.92 16.58
N THR A 4 1.47 47.65 15.73
CA THR A 4 1.89 47.28 14.38
C THR A 4 3.31 46.74 14.45
N HIS A 5 3.53 45.51 13.94
CA HIS A 5 4.86 44.98 13.70
C HIS A 5 5.26 45.15 12.23
N PRO A 6 6.49 45.54 11.95
CA PRO A 6 6.95 45.75 10.59
C PRO A 6 7.40 44.47 9.92
N VAL A 7 6.99 44.35 8.66
CA VAL A 7 7.42 43.31 7.72
C VAL A 7 8.90 43.59 7.35
N ASN A 8 9.77 42.67 7.64
CA ASN A 8 11.16 42.71 7.17
C ASN A 8 11.29 41.93 5.86
N THR A 9 11.44 42.67 4.80
CA THR A 9 11.82 42.19 3.47
C THR A 9 13.31 41.82 3.47
N LEU A 10 13.66 40.55 3.41
CA LEU A 10 15.03 40.11 3.17
C LEU A 10 15.25 39.78 1.69
N LYS A 11 16.20 40.47 1.12
CA LYS A 11 16.65 40.39 -0.26
C LYS A 11 17.29 39.07 -0.58
N LYS A 12 16.94 38.53 -1.76
CA LYS A 12 17.66 37.44 -2.44
C LYS A 12 19.13 37.84 -2.67
N LEU A 13 20.03 37.08 -2.12
CA LEU A 13 21.41 37.00 -2.59
C LEU A 13 21.68 35.57 -3.03
N GLY A 14 22.00 35.43 -4.30
CA GLY A 14 22.48 34.18 -4.84
C GLY A 14 23.88 33.86 -4.31
N CYS A 15 24.11 32.61 -4.01
CA CYS A 15 25.46 32.08 -3.86
C CYS A 15 25.51 30.62 -4.32
N GLY A 16 26.51 30.39 -5.05
CA GLY A 16 26.89 29.33 -5.91
C GLY A 16 27.06 27.96 -5.29
N LEU A 17 27.12 27.05 -6.21
CA LEU A 17 27.47 25.64 -6.14
C LEU A 17 28.43 25.28 -5.00
N ALA A 18 27.95 24.44 -4.08
CA ALA A 18 28.80 23.54 -3.33
C ALA A 18 28.21 22.15 -3.46
N PHE A 19 28.87 21.31 -4.25
CA PHE A 19 28.66 19.86 -4.22
C PHE A 19 29.05 19.34 -2.82
N GLY A 20 28.09 19.29 -1.93
CA GLY A 20 28.18 18.54 -0.70
C GLY A 20 27.75 17.11 -1.00
N ALA A 21 28.71 16.18 -1.02
CA ALA A 21 28.40 14.77 -0.92
C ALA A 21 27.55 14.59 0.35
N ALA A 22 26.24 14.41 0.19
CA ALA A 22 25.37 13.94 1.22
C ALA A 22 25.88 12.53 1.55
N ALA A 23 26.57 12.39 2.69
CA ALA A 23 26.75 11.09 3.30
C ALA A 23 25.35 10.58 3.58
N ILE A 24 24.89 9.64 2.75
CA ILE A 24 23.77 8.78 3.08
C ILE A 24 24.20 8.10 4.37
N MET A 25 23.78 8.64 5.50
CA MET A 25 23.79 7.89 6.73
C MET A 25 22.87 6.72 6.47
N ALA A 26 23.46 5.54 6.31
CA ALA A 26 22.73 4.31 6.43
C ALA A 26 22.09 4.33 7.82
N MET A 27 20.88 4.83 7.91
CA MET A 27 20.06 4.60 9.08
C MET A 27 20.01 3.07 9.19
N PRO A 28 20.25 2.50 10.38
CA PRO A 28 19.94 1.09 10.56
C PRO A 28 18.49 0.96 10.13
N THR A 29 18.25 0.17 9.12
CA THR A 29 16.91 -0.20 8.69
C THR A 29 16.26 -0.89 9.88
N SER A 30 15.69 -0.10 10.77
CA SER A 30 14.68 -0.60 11.70
C SER A 30 13.64 -1.20 10.77
N ALA A 31 13.52 -2.50 10.78
CA ALA A 31 12.60 -3.20 9.92
C ALA A 31 11.20 -2.60 10.13
N LEU A 32 10.78 -1.75 9.23
CA LEU A 32 9.38 -1.36 9.10
C LEU A 32 8.66 -2.64 8.70
N ALA A 33 7.98 -3.25 9.65
CA ALA A 33 7.51 -4.60 9.51
C ALA A 33 5.99 -4.65 9.63
N CYS A 34 5.27 -3.96 8.74
CA CYS A 34 3.83 -4.06 8.66
C CYS A 34 3.41 -5.40 8.05
N THR A 35 2.25 -5.90 8.45
CA THR A 35 1.66 -7.11 7.86
C THR A 35 0.16 -6.90 7.73
N GLN A 36 -0.36 -7.07 6.53
CA GLN A 36 -1.80 -7.11 6.27
C GLN A 36 -2.26 -8.56 6.13
N ILE A 37 -3.47 -8.83 6.58
CA ILE A 37 -4.12 -10.13 6.47
C ILE A 37 -5.52 -9.90 5.90
N TYR A 38 -5.91 -10.74 4.95
CA TYR A 38 -7.26 -10.82 4.41
C TYR A 38 -7.80 -12.24 4.54
N MET A 39 -9.09 -12.36 4.83
CA MET A 39 -9.82 -13.62 4.89
C MET A 39 -11.19 -13.44 4.24
N GLY A 40 -11.42 -14.11 3.13
CA GLY A 40 -12.70 -14.08 2.42
C GLY A 40 -13.82 -14.79 3.17
N SER A 41 -15.04 -14.40 2.90
CA SER A 41 -16.25 -14.82 3.64
C SER A 41 -16.51 -16.32 3.62
N LYS A 42 -16.08 -17.03 2.57
CA LYS A 42 -16.22 -18.50 2.48
C LYS A 42 -15.26 -19.26 3.40
N LEU A 43 -14.25 -18.57 3.95
CA LEU A 43 -13.23 -19.14 4.83
C LEU A 43 -13.48 -18.85 6.31
N THR A 44 -14.57 -18.18 6.64
CA THR A 44 -14.90 -17.74 8.00
C THR A 44 -16.13 -18.48 8.52
N ALA A 45 -16.19 -18.68 9.83
CA ALA A 45 -17.28 -19.43 10.47
C ALA A 45 -18.63 -18.72 10.38
N ASP A 46 -18.64 -17.40 10.31
CA ASP A 46 -19.84 -16.57 10.29
C ASP A 46 -20.18 -16.00 8.90
N GLY A 47 -19.38 -16.36 7.87
CA GLY A 47 -19.61 -15.90 6.50
C GLY A 47 -19.29 -14.42 6.27
N ASN A 48 -18.52 -13.79 7.16
CA ASN A 48 -18.08 -12.41 6.99
C ASN A 48 -16.63 -12.34 6.46
N THR A 49 -16.34 -11.31 5.70
CA THR A 49 -14.98 -10.99 5.27
C THR A 49 -14.25 -10.24 6.38
N TYR A 50 -13.01 -10.62 6.63
CA TYR A 50 -12.14 -9.93 7.58
C TYR A 50 -10.86 -9.47 6.92
N TYR A 51 -10.42 -8.29 7.29
CA TYR A 51 -9.05 -7.87 7.04
C TYR A 51 -8.51 -7.08 8.23
N GLY A 52 -7.20 -7.05 8.35
CA GLY A 52 -6.53 -6.30 9.40
C GLY A 52 -5.08 -6.03 9.05
N ARG A 53 -4.46 -5.11 9.77
CA ARG A 53 -3.06 -4.76 9.65
C ARG A 53 -2.41 -4.64 11.02
N ALA A 54 -1.24 -5.25 11.18
CA ALA A 54 -0.31 -4.93 12.23
C ALA A 54 0.72 -3.92 11.69
N GLU A 55 0.96 -2.87 12.44
CA GLU A 55 2.06 -1.96 12.21
C GLU A 55 3.19 -2.30 13.18
N ASP A 56 4.31 -2.72 12.64
CA ASP A 56 5.51 -3.03 13.42
C ASP A 56 6.52 -1.88 13.26
N PHE A 57 6.33 -0.86 14.04
CA PHE A 57 7.20 0.31 14.08
C PHE A 57 7.76 0.55 15.49
N SER A 58 8.35 1.70 15.72
CA SER A 58 8.89 2.03 17.03
C SER A 58 7.78 2.07 18.10
N PRO A 59 7.95 1.44 19.29
CA PRO A 59 6.94 1.48 20.36
C PRO A 59 6.68 2.88 20.91
N ARG A 60 7.39 3.88 20.42
CA ARG A 60 7.19 5.29 20.79
C ARG A 60 6.06 5.96 20.02
N TYR A 61 5.59 5.36 18.92
CA TYR A 61 4.51 5.91 18.12
C TYR A 61 3.16 5.54 18.71
N ILE A 62 2.70 6.40 19.62
CA ILE A 62 1.39 6.27 20.26
C ILE A 62 0.32 6.65 19.24
N LYS A 63 -0.65 5.79 19.05
CA LYS A 63 -1.73 6.04 18.10
C LYS A 63 -2.81 6.94 18.70
N HIS A 64 -3.37 7.77 17.85
CA HIS A 64 -4.52 8.61 18.12
C HIS A 64 -5.71 8.13 17.31
N PHE A 65 -6.81 7.82 17.99
CA PHE A 65 -8.10 7.58 17.32
C PHE A 65 -8.91 8.86 17.31
N GLY A 66 -9.45 9.20 16.14
CA GLY A 66 -10.25 10.40 15.98
C GLY A 66 -11.41 10.23 15.00
N ILE A 67 -12.16 11.30 14.86
CA ILE A 67 -13.27 11.41 13.91
C ILE A 67 -13.07 12.71 13.15
N GLU A 68 -12.96 12.60 11.82
CA GLU A 68 -13.00 13.73 10.92
C GLU A 68 -14.46 14.02 10.54
N PRO A 69 -14.96 15.23 10.74
CA PRO A 69 -16.33 15.57 10.39
C PRO A 69 -16.51 15.66 8.86
N ALA A 70 -17.76 15.53 8.40
CA ALA A 70 -18.09 15.80 7.01
C ALA A 70 -17.94 17.31 6.70
N HIS A 71 -17.36 17.64 5.54
CA HIS A 71 -17.19 19.00 5.08
C HIS A 71 -18.04 19.28 3.83
N LYS A 72 -18.98 20.21 3.91
CA LYS A 72 -19.90 20.54 2.81
C LYS A 72 -19.20 21.21 1.63
N ASP A 73 -18.16 21.98 1.94
CA ASP A 73 -17.38 22.73 0.95
C ASP A 73 -16.15 21.95 0.43
N GLY A 74 -16.06 20.69 0.83
CA GLY A 74 -14.92 19.83 0.53
C GLY A 74 -13.76 19.97 1.51
N SER A 75 -12.69 19.23 1.24
CA SER A 75 -11.47 19.21 2.03
C SER A 75 -10.25 19.51 1.14
N GLU A 76 -9.21 20.06 1.73
CA GLU A 76 -7.89 20.22 1.13
C GLU A 76 -6.96 19.27 1.83
N TYR A 77 -6.24 18.48 1.04
CA TYR A 77 -5.28 17.50 1.51
C TYR A 77 -3.89 17.95 1.09
N SER A 78 -2.95 17.85 2.00
CA SER A 78 -1.55 18.12 1.73
C SER A 78 -0.66 17.07 2.41
N SER A 79 0.51 16.83 1.88
CA SER A 79 1.50 15.96 2.49
C SER A 79 2.68 16.78 3.01
N LEU A 80 3.23 16.34 4.14
CA LEU A 80 4.49 16.85 4.65
C LEU A 80 5.68 15.97 4.23
N GLU A 81 5.39 14.81 3.69
CA GLU A 81 6.38 13.88 3.17
C GLU A 81 6.77 14.23 1.74
N SER A 82 5.78 14.67 0.96
CA SER A 82 5.95 15.15 -0.42
C SER A 82 5.30 16.51 -0.60
N GLY A 83 5.39 17.07 -1.78
CA GLY A 83 4.63 18.27 -2.14
C GLY A 83 3.20 17.96 -2.62
N PHE A 84 2.64 16.82 -2.30
CA PHE A 84 1.28 16.46 -2.68
C PHE A 84 0.27 17.47 -2.15
N GLU A 85 -0.53 17.99 -3.06
CA GLU A 85 -1.68 18.85 -2.76
C GLU A 85 -2.88 18.38 -3.58
N TYR A 86 -4.01 18.21 -2.91
CA TYR A 86 -5.24 17.82 -3.56
C TYR A 86 -6.44 18.48 -2.89
N LYS A 87 -7.38 18.94 -3.70
CA LYS A 87 -8.65 19.47 -3.23
C LYS A 87 -9.77 18.57 -3.69
N SER A 88 -10.61 18.14 -2.76
CA SER A 88 -11.76 17.31 -3.06
C SER A 88 -12.68 17.95 -4.11
N LYS A 89 -13.26 17.11 -4.97
CA LYS A 89 -14.18 17.56 -6.04
C LYS A 89 -15.53 18.04 -5.50
N GLY A 90 -15.84 17.76 -4.24
CA GLY A 90 -17.12 18.10 -3.62
C GLY A 90 -17.08 17.95 -2.11
N ALA A 91 -18.25 17.84 -1.49
CA ALA A 91 -18.38 17.57 -0.06
C ALA A 91 -17.69 16.25 0.32
N THR A 92 -17.09 16.23 1.51
CA THR A 92 -16.44 15.02 2.02
C THR A 92 -17.26 14.37 3.13
N TYR A 93 -17.12 13.06 3.25
CA TYR A 93 -17.79 12.25 4.25
C TYR A 93 -17.12 12.37 5.63
N ARG A 94 -17.90 12.13 6.67
CA ARG A 94 -17.38 11.91 8.01
C ARG A 94 -16.75 10.52 8.08
N TYR A 95 -15.56 10.44 8.70
CA TYR A 95 -14.88 9.16 8.90
C TYR A 95 -14.16 9.08 10.24
N THR A 96 -13.97 7.86 10.73
CA THR A 96 -13.04 7.58 11.83
C THR A 96 -11.65 7.38 11.26
N PHE A 97 -10.63 7.68 12.06
CA PHE A 97 -9.26 7.43 11.66
C PHE A 97 -8.40 6.97 12.84
N VAL A 98 -7.36 6.24 12.53
CA VAL A 98 -6.23 5.99 13.43
C VAL A 98 -5.00 6.61 12.77
N ARG A 99 -4.22 7.34 13.54
CA ARG A 99 -2.97 7.98 13.08
C ARG A 99 -1.96 8.07 14.20
N ASP A 100 -0.75 8.43 13.87
CA ASP A 100 0.27 8.77 14.86
C ASP A 100 -0.13 9.98 15.68
N ASN A 101 0.27 9.99 16.96
CA ASN A 101 -0.03 11.11 17.83
C ASN A 101 0.73 12.37 17.38
N PRO A 102 0.05 13.52 17.14
CA PRO A 102 0.66 14.76 16.74
C PRO A 102 1.83 15.24 17.60
N SER A 103 1.84 14.92 18.89
CA SER A 103 2.93 15.29 19.79
C SER A 103 4.29 14.68 19.43
N GLN A 104 4.32 13.71 18.54
CA GLN A 104 5.55 13.06 18.06
C GLN A 104 6.12 13.71 16.80
N TRP A 105 5.33 14.52 16.12
CA TRP A 105 5.63 15.09 14.83
C TRP A 105 5.89 16.62 14.89
N GLU A 106 6.15 17.19 16.03
CA GLU A 106 6.43 18.63 16.22
C GLU A 106 5.67 19.49 15.21
N ASP A 107 4.69 20.16 15.36
CA ASP A 107 3.96 21.05 14.44
C ASP A 107 3.27 20.40 13.21
N ARG A 108 3.28 19.08 13.07
CA ARG A 108 2.66 18.37 11.94
C ARG A 108 1.26 17.89 12.32
N TYR A 109 0.28 18.71 12.04
CA TYR A 109 -1.12 18.46 12.41
C TYR A 109 -1.91 17.59 11.43
N ASP A 110 -1.49 17.57 10.22
CA ASP A 110 -2.26 17.05 9.08
C ASP A 110 -1.90 15.62 8.73
N ALA A 111 -1.50 14.95 9.76
CA ALA A 111 -0.95 13.86 9.37
C ALA A 111 -1.62 12.55 9.35
N TYR A 112 -1.16 11.78 8.49
CA TYR A 112 -1.00 10.35 8.51
C TYR A 112 -2.18 9.56 9.12
N SER A 113 -3.25 9.46 8.36
CA SER A 113 -4.33 8.52 8.68
C SER A 113 -3.99 7.14 8.13
N GLU A 114 -3.79 6.17 9.02
CA GLU A 114 -3.36 4.83 8.67
C GLU A 114 -4.54 3.89 8.36
N ALA A 115 -5.65 4.09 9.04
CA ALA A 115 -6.84 3.27 8.86
C ALA A 115 -8.09 3.99 9.35
N GLY A 116 -9.24 3.59 8.85
CA GLY A 116 -10.52 4.11 9.29
C GLY A 116 -11.70 3.55 8.52
N ILE A 117 -12.88 4.08 8.85
CA ILE A 117 -14.13 3.78 8.16
C ILE A 117 -14.96 5.05 8.06
N ASN A 118 -15.58 5.28 6.91
CA ASN A 118 -16.45 6.42 6.71
C ASN A 118 -17.94 6.10 6.92
N GLU A 119 -18.77 7.11 6.93
CA GLU A 119 -20.22 6.99 7.13
C GLU A 119 -20.96 6.26 6.00
N LYS A 120 -20.30 5.97 4.89
CA LYS A 120 -20.82 5.13 3.79
C LYS A 120 -20.48 3.65 3.97
N GLY A 121 -19.66 3.32 4.95
CA GLY A 121 -19.20 1.96 5.21
C GLY A 121 -17.94 1.59 4.42
N VAL A 122 -17.33 2.54 3.72
CA VAL A 122 -16.01 2.32 3.12
C VAL A 122 -14.96 2.33 4.21
N SER A 123 -14.15 1.30 4.27
CA SER A 123 -13.01 1.17 5.17
C SER A 123 -11.71 1.09 4.37
N CYS A 124 -10.66 1.63 4.96
CA CYS A 124 -9.33 1.67 4.36
C CYS A 124 -8.29 1.29 5.40
N SER A 125 -7.32 0.48 5.02
CA SER A 125 -6.11 0.23 5.78
C SER A 125 -4.90 0.50 4.88
N ALA A 126 -4.30 1.63 5.10
CA ALA A 126 -3.06 2.07 4.49
C ALA A 126 -2.04 2.16 5.64
N THR A 127 -0.83 1.74 5.53
CA THR A 127 -0.10 1.36 4.36
C THR A 127 0.70 0.10 4.64
N LEU A 128 1.13 -0.52 3.60
CA LEU A 128 2.13 -1.56 3.67
C LEU A 128 3.23 -1.17 2.68
N SER A 129 4.28 -0.54 3.18
CA SER A 129 5.40 -0.11 2.33
C SER A 129 6.07 -1.32 1.68
N THR A 130 6.29 -1.22 0.39
CA THR A 130 6.89 -2.26 -0.45
C THR A 130 8.06 -1.69 -1.23
N SER A 131 8.83 -2.56 -1.86
CA SER A 131 9.90 -2.16 -2.77
C SER A 131 9.76 -2.85 -4.12
N TYR A 132 10.31 -2.21 -5.14
CA TYR A 132 10.28 -2.70 -6.51
C TYR A 132 11.69 -2.84 -7.05
N ASN A 133 11.82 -3.50 -8.20
CA ASN A 133 13.12 -3.68 -8.80
C ASN A 133 13.67 -2.37 -9.39
N GLU A 134 15.00 -2.31 -9.49
CA GLU A 134 15.72 -1.14 -9.97
C GLU A 134 15.29 -0.67 -11.36
N LYS A 135 14.89 -1.60 -12.25
CA LYS A 135 14.46 -1.25 -13.61
C LYS A 135 13.11 -0.54 -13.63
N ALA A 136 12.21 -0.91 -12.73
CA ALA A 136 10.94 -0.20 -12.58
C ALA A 136 11.18 1.21 -12.02
N GLU A 137 12.06 1.33 -11.02
CA GLU A 137 12.43 2.63 -10.44
C GLU A 137 13.15 3.54 -11.44
N GLU A 138 14.04 2.99 -12.28
CA GLU A 138 14.72 3.76 -13.34
C GLU A 138 13.76 4.20 -14.45
N ALA A 139 12.78 3.36 -14.80
CA ALA A 139 11.86 3.63 -15.91
C ALA A 139 10.78 4.64 -15.55
N ASP A 140 10.30 4.62 -14.32
CA ASP A 140 9.23 5.44 -13.79
C ASP A 140 9.47 5.68 -12.28
N PRO A 141 10.37 6.61 -11.94
CA PRO A 141 10.75 6.87 -10.56
C PRO A 141 9.60 7.45 -9.74
N ILE A 142 9.62 7.20 -8.43
CA ILE A 142 8.70 7.84 -7.51
C ILE A 142 8.80 9.37 -7.60
N THR A 143 7.67 10.05 -7.37
CA THR A 143 7.56 11.51 -7.48
C THR A 143 7.59 12.15 -6.09
N GLU A 144 8.79 12.27 -5.51
CA GLU A 144 8.97 12.80 -4.15
C GLU A 144 8.40 14.22 -3.96
N GLU A 145 8.29 15.00 -5.03
CA GLU A 145 7.84 16.38 -4.97
C GLU A 145 6.32 16.54 -5.04
N THR A 146 5.57 15.60 -5.64
CA THR A 146 4.14 15.76 -5.91
C THR A 146 3.30 14.53 -5.61
N GLY A 147 3.94 13.37 -5.47
CA GLY A 147 3.26 12.08 -5.35
C GLY A 147 2.42 11.97 -4.08
N ILE A 148 1.28 11.30 -4.21
CA ILE A 148 0.50 10.85 -3.06
C ILE A 148 1.25 9.71 -2.35
N GLY A 149 1.17 9.65 -1.04
CA GLY A 149 1.82 8.63 -0.23
C GLY A 149 0.99 8.20 0.97
N GLU A 150 1.62 7.43 1.84
CA GLU A 150 0.96 6.84 3.00
C GLU A 150 0.26 7.87 3.89
N TYR A 151 0.73 9.10 3.95
CA TYR A 151 0.13 10.18 4.74
C TYR A 151 -1.31 10.52 4.31
N ASN A 152 -1.65 10.34 3.06
CA ASN A 152 -2.88 10.85 2.49
C ASN A 152 -3.84 9.78 1.99
N TYR A 153 -3.40 8.54 1.74
CA TYR A 153 -4.24 7.49 1.15
C TYR A 153 -5.56 7.33 1.90
N ALA A 154 -5.51 7.04 3.20
CA ALA A 154 -6.73 6.78 3.96
C ALA A 154 -7.63 8.02 4.06
N SER A 155 -7.05 9.20 4.29
CA SER A 155 -7.82 10.44 4.41
C SER A 155 -8.58 10.79 3.14
N VAL A 156 -7.94 10.67 1.97
CA VAL A 156 -8.55 10.96 0.67
C VAL A 156 -9.63 9.93 0.35
N ILE A 157 -9.32 8.64 0.47
CA ILE A 157 -10.26 7.55 0.19
C ILE A 157 -11.50 7.66 1.08
N LEU A 158 -11.31 7.79 2.39
CA LEU A 158 -12.41 7.84 3.35
C LEU A 158 -13.24 9.13 3.24
N GLY A 159 -12.60 10.23 2.86
CA GLY A 159 -13.29 11.50 2.67
C GLY A 159 -14.18 11.54 1.44
N GLU A 160 -13.85 10.83 0.37
CA GLU A 160 -14.52 11.05 -0.92
C GLU A 160 -15.23 9.85 -1.52
N SER A 161 -15.01 8.64 -1.01
CA SER A 161 -15.51 7.42 -1.63
C SER A 161 -16.77 6.90 -0.93
N ALA A 162 -17.81 6.59 -1.69
CA ALA A 162 -19.03 5.96 -1.20
C ALA A 162 -19.02 4.43 -1.36
N THR A 163 -18.10 3.91 -2.17
CA THR A 163 -17.87 2.47 -2.37
C THR A 163 -16.37 2.18 -2.39
N ALA A 164 -16.00 0.92 -2.17
CA ALA A 164 -14.60 0.50 -2.26
C ALA A 164 -14.03 0.76 -3.65
N ARG A 165 -14.80 0.47 -4.70
CA ARG A 165 -14.41 0.71 -6.08
C ARG A 165 -14.16 2.19 -6.37
N GLU A 166 -15.03 3.10 -5.91
CA GLU A 166 -14.78 4.54 -6.04
C GLU A 166 -13.47 4.95 -5.37
N GLY A 167 -13.12 4.34 -4.24
CA GLY A 167 -11.85 4.57 -3.55
C GLY A 167 -10.65 4.14 -4.38
N VAL A 168 -10.73 2.99 -5.03
CA VAL A 168 -9.69 2.50 -5.96
C VAL A 168 -9.54 3.42 -7.17
N GLU A 169 -10.65 3.79 -7.80
CA GLU A 169 -10.66 4.65 -8.99
C GLU A 169 -10.12 6.06 -8.66
N LEU A 170 -10.48 6.61 -7.50
CA LEU A 170 -9.95 7.88 -7.02
C LEU A 170 -8.44 7.81 -6.79
N LEU A 171 -7.98 6.80 -6.06
CA LEU A 171 -6.55 6.64 -5.79
C LEU A 171 -5.77 6.42 -7.07
N GLY A 172 -6.25 5.55 -7.97
CA GLY A 172 -5.63 5.32 -9.26
C GLY A 172 -5.52 6.60 -10.09
N SER A 173 -6.58 7.42 -10.13
CA SER A 173 -6.53 8.69 -10.88
C SER A 173 -5.53 9.68 -10.30
N LEU A 174 -5.34 9.71 -8.98
CA LEU A 174 -4.35 10.57 -8.34
C LEU A 174 -2.93 10.10 -8.63
N VAL A 175 -2.71 8.78 -8.65
CA VAL A 175 -1.42 8.21 -9.04
C VAL A 175 -1.11 8.47 -10.51
N ASP A 176 -2.10 8.34 -11.40
CA ASP A 176 -1.92 8.67 -12.83
C ASP A 176 -1.57 10.15 -13.04
N GLU A 177 -2.11 11.06 -12.23
CA GLU A 177 -1.93 12.51 -12.37
C GLU A 177 -0.68 13.04 -11.68
N GLN A 178 -0.36 12.56 -10.49
CA GLN A 178 0.66 13.13 -9.61
C GLN A 178 1.76 12.15 -9.22
N GLY A 179 1.55 10.86 -9.48
CA GLY A 179 2.45 9.79 -9.07
C GLY A 179 2.33 9.44 -7.59
N ILE A 180 3.19 8.52 -7.16
CA ILE A 180 3.37 8.15 -5.75
C ILE A 180 4.72 8.65 -5.22
N CYS A 181 4.77 9.03 -3.96
CA CYS A 181 6.04 9.34 -3.27
C CYS A 181 6.58 8.16 -2.45
N THR A 182 5.75 7.17 -2.18
CA THR A 182 6.10 5.92 -1.49
C THR A 182 5.43 4.73 -2.17
N ASN A 183 6.13 3.62 -2.23
CA ASN A 183 5.58 2.37 -2.78
C ASN A 183 4.82 1.63 -1.68
N ASP A 184 3.49 1.52 -1.85
CA ASP A 184 2.62 1.01 -0.82
C ASP A 184 1.54 0.08 -1.35
N GLN A 185 1.04 -0.77 -0.46
CA GLN A 185 -0.20 -1.52 -0.65
C GLN A 185 -1.28 -1.02 0.30
N VAL A 186 -2.49 -0.93 -0.21
CA VAL A 186 -3.67 -0.41 0.51
C VAL A 186 -4.83 -1.36 0.35
N ILE A 187 -5.47 -1.76 1.46
CA ILE A 187 -6.76 -2.47 1.40
C ILE A 187 -7.88 -1.46 1.50
N ILE A 188 -8.81 -1.52 0.55
CA ILE A 188 -10.01 -0.69 0.47
C ILE A 188 -11.21 -1.64 0.40
N ALA A 189 -12.16 -1.50 1.32
CA ALA A 189 -13.30 -2.40 1.40
C ALA A 189 -14.60 -1.66 1.71
N ASP A 190 -15.71 -2.25 1.28
CA ASP A 190 -17.04 -1.92 1.73
C ASP A 190 -17.83 -3.21 2.05
N ASN A 191 -19.14 -3.13 2.20
CA ASN A 191 -19.96 -4.29 2.52
C ASN A 191 -20.08 -5.32 1.39
N ASN A 192 -19.65 -5.00 0.18
CA ASN A 192 -19.85 -5.81 -1.02
C ASN A 192 -18.54 -6.36 -1.58
N GLU A 193 -17.44 -5.63 -1.41
CA GLU A 193 -16.17 -6.00 -2.03
C GLU A 193 -14.97 -5.46 -1.26
N THR A 194 -13.85 -6.13 -1.47
CA THR A 194 -12.55 -5.75 -0.92
C THR A 194 -11.52 -5.71 -2.05
N TRP A 195 -10.75 -4.66 -2.09
CA TRP A 195 -9.70 -4.44 -3.07
C TRP A 195 -8.33 -4.32 -2.40
N LEU A 196 -7.33 -4.90 -3.04
CA LEU A 196 -5.93 -4.66 -2.73
C LEU A 196 -5.37 -3.75 -3.83
N PHE A 197 -5.06 -2.52 -3.48
CA PHE A 197 -4.35 -1.59 -4.34
C PHE A 197 -2.84 -1.69 -4.08
N ALA A 198 -2.03 -1.64 -5.12
CA ALA A 198 -0.58 -1.59 -5.02
C ALA A 198 -0.02 -0.56 -6.01
N GLY A 199 0.74 0.40 -5.50
CA GLY A 199 1.63 1.20 -6.32
C GLY A 199 2.79 0.33 -6.80
N LEU A 200 3.22 0.44 -8.04
CA LEU A 200 4.23 -0.41 -8.67
C LEU A 200 5.49 0.35 -9.09
N SER A 201 5.36 1.62 -9.39
CA SER A 201 6.42 2.59 -9.64
C SER A 201 5.80 3.99 -9.59
N GLY A 202 6.50 5.01 -10.01
CA GLY A 202 6.04 6.39 -9.89
C GLY A 202 4.58 6.63 -10.30
N HIS A 203 4.17 6.08 -11.45
CA HIS A 203 2.79 6.23 -11.95
C HIS A 203 2.12 4.90 -12.30
N GLN A 204 2.81 3.76 -12.08
CA GLN A 204 2.20 2.47 -12.35
C GLN A 204 1.57 1.91 -11.09
N TRP A 205 0.36 1.38 -11.23
CA TRP A 205 -0.41 0.80 -10.14
C TRP A 205 -1.33 -0.32 -10.64
N ILE A 206 -1.73 -1.17 -9.73
CA ILE A 206 -2.75 -2.18 -9.94
C ILE A 206 -3.64 -2.28 -8.71
N ALA A 207 -4.90 -2.55 -8.92
CA ALA A 207 -5.84 -2.91 -7.85
C ALA A 207 -6.60 -4.17 -8.24
N MET A 208 -6.69 -5.09 -7.30
CA MET A 208 -7.32 -6.38 -7.50
C MET A 208 -8.41 -6.60 -6.48
N LYS A 209 -9.57 -7.04 -6.96
CA LYS A 209 -10.66 -7.46 -6.10
C LYS A 209 -10.32 -8.79 -5.45
N LEU A 210 -10.31 -8.82 -4.15
CA LEU A 210 -10.05 -10.02 -3.37
C LEU A 210 -11.36 -10.86 -3.29
N THR A 211 -11.28 -12.12 -3.69
CA THR A 211 -12.44 -13.01 -3.74
C THR A 211 -12.76 -13.64 -2.39
N ASP A 212 -13.99 -14.14 -2.24
CA ASP A 212 -14.50 -14.70 -0.99
C ASP A 212 -13.81 -16.00 -0.53
N ASP A 213 -13.09 -16.66 -1.42
CA ASP A 213 -12.49 -17.98 -1.22
C ASP A 213 -10.98 -17.95 -1.06
N ILE A 214 -10.41 -16.77 -0.86
CA ILE A 214 -8.97 -16.61 -0.62
C ILE A 214 -8.68 -16.09 0.77
N ALA A 215 -7.48 -16.41 1.26
CA ALA A 215 -6.82 -15.69 2.32
C ALA A 215 -5.51 -15.11 1.79
N SER A 216 -5.10 -13.96 2.30
CA SER A 216 -3.80 -13.41 1.97
C SER A 216 -3.06 -12.94 3.21
N VAL A 217 -1.74 -13.05 3.15
CA VAL A 217 -0.81 -12.49 4.12
C VAL A 217 0.18 -11.64 3.35
N ASN A 218 0.11 -10.35 3.56
CA ASN A 218 0.89 -9.36 2.82
C ASN A 218 1.90 -8.69 3.75
N PRO A 219 3.16 -9.12 3.78
CA PRO A 219 4.25 -8.42 4.44
C PRO A 219 4.82 -7.33 3.53
N ASN A 220 5.88 -6.64 3.96
CA ASN A 220 6.55 -5.58 3.20
C ASN A 220 7.35 -6.13 2.00
N ILE A 221 6.66 -6.77 1.08
CA ILE A 221 7.16 -7.22 -0.21
C ILE A 221 6.07 -6.98 -1.26
N GLY A 222 6.47 -6.65 -2.47
CA GLY A 222 5.56 -6.59 -3.61
C GLY A 222 5.12 -8.00 -3.97
N ASN A 223 4.07 -8.50 -3.31
CA ASN A 223 3.66 -9.89 -3.43
C ASN A 223 2.39 -10.09 -4.26
N LEU A 224 2.28 -9.41 -5.37
CA LEU A 224 1.20 -9.59 -6.33
C LEU A 224 1.46 -10.82 -7.20
N ASN A 225 1.50 -11.99 -6.60
CA ASN A 225 1.97 -13.19 -7.25
C ASN A 225 0.88 -14.13 -7.74
N TYR A 226 -0.23 -13.62 -8.19
CA TYR A 226 -1.17 -14.46 -8.92
C TYR A 226 -1.42 -13.91 -10.31
N LYS A 227 -1.84 -14.78 -11.20
CA LYS A 227 -2.19 -14.38 -12.56
C LYS A 227 -3.36 -13.43 -12.52
N VAL A 228 -3.13 -12.21 -12.97
CA VAL A 228 -4.15 -11.18 -13.07
C VAL A 228 -4.52 -11.03 -14.52
N ASN A 229 -5.80 -11.09 -14.82
CA ASN A 229 -6.29 -10.74 -16.15
C ASN A 229 -6.49 -9.21 -16.21
N LEU A 230 -5.58 -8.51 -16.89
CA LEU A 230 -5.66 -7.06 -17.03
C LEU A 230 -6.88 -6.59 -17.83
N ASP A 231 -7.47 -7.46 -18.67
CA ASP A 231 -8.68 -7.15 -19.43
C ASP A 231 -9.97 -7.28 -18.59
N ASP A 232 -9.88 -7.87 -17.39
CA ASP A 232 -11.03 -8.05 -16.50
C ASP A 232 -11.25 -6.79 -15.64
N THR A 233 -11.83 -5.77 -16.25
CA THR A 233 -12.09 -4.48 -15.59
C THR A 233 -13.12 -4.55 -14.45
N GLU A 234 -13.78 -5.67 -14.23
CA GLU A 234 -14.65 -5.89 -13.07
C GLU A 234 -13.83 -6.21 -11.83
N ASN A 235 -12.76 -7.00 -11.98
CA ASN A 235 -11.98 -7.53 -10.88
C ASN A 235 -10.53 -7.00 -10.83
N CYS A 236 -10.09 -6.27 -11.86
CA CYS A 236 -8.76 -5.70 -11.95
C CYS A 236 -8.83 -4.30 -12.56
N LEU A 237 -8.29 -3.33 -11.83
CA LEU A 237 -8.08 -1.97 -12.33
C LEU A 237 -6.58 -1.67 -12.28
N HIS A 238 -6.08 -0.89 -13.23
CA HIS A 238 -4.65 -0.63 -13.31
C HIS A 238 -4.33 0.63 -14.12
N SER A 239 -3.11 1.12 -13.96
CA SER A 239 -2.57 2.20 -14.79
C SER A 239 -2.53 1.80 -16.26
N LYS A 240 -2.71 2.77 -17.13
CA LYS A 240 -2.78 2.53 -18.59
C LYS A 240 -1.55 1.84 -19.15
N ASP A 241 -0.38 2.20 -18.66
CA ASP A 241 0.90 1.78 -19.23
C ASP A 241 1.58 0.67 -18.42
N ILE A 242 0.84 -0.04 -17.54
CA ILE A 242 1.34 -1.11 -16.67
C ILE A 242 2.10 -2.21 -17.43
N GLN A 243 1.70 -2.53 -18.65
CA GLN A 243 2.35 -3.53 -19.49
C GLN A 243 3.24 -2.87 -20.57
N THR A 244 2.77 -1.80 -21.18
CA THR A 244 3.48 -1.18 -22.32
C THR A 244 4.77 -0.51 -21.90
N MET A 245 4.82 0.12 -20.72
CA MET A 245 6.04 0.75 -20.25
C MET A 245 7.18 -0.26 -20.02
N PRO A 246 7.01 -1.37 -19.28
CA PRO A 246 8.07 -2.36 -19.15
C PRO A 246 8.41 -3.10 -20.45
N GLU A 247 7.46 -3.26 -21.39
CA GLU A 247 7.76 -3.78 -22.73
C GLU A 247 8.70 -2.85 -23.50
N GLU A 248 8.39 -1.56 -23.56
CA GLU A 248 9.21 -0.55 -24.23
C GLU A 248 10.59 -0.40 -23.61
N LYS A 249 10.69 -0.57 -22.29
CA LYS A 249 11.93 -0.50 -21.53
C LYS A 249 12.70 -1.83 -21.46
N GLY A 250 12.11 -2.92 -21.95
CA GLY A 250 12.78 -4.21 -22.14
C GLY A 250 12.95 -5.02 -20.84
N PHE A 251 12.08 -4.81 -19.84
CA PHE A 251 12.10 -5.61 -18.60
C PHE A 251 10.80 -6.36 -18.30
N ALA A 252 9.81 -6.31 -19.18
CA ALA A 252 8.57 -7.07 -19.06
C ALA A 252 8.81 -8.56 -18.89
N LYS A 253 8.07 -9.20 -18.00
CA LYS A 253 8.08 -10.63 -17.74
C LYS A 253 6.72 -11.24 -18.04
N TYR A 254 6.75 -12.53 -18.41
CA TYR A 254 5.55 -13.26 -18.79
C TYR A 254 5.57 -14.65 -18.19
N PHE A 255 4.39 -15.16 -17.87
CA PHE A 255 4.19 -16.58 -17.57
C PHE A 255 4.46 -17.45 -18.80
N GLU A 256 4.62 -18.76 -18.60
CA GLU A 256 4.86 -19.72 -19.70
C GLU A 256 3.77 -19.71 -20.79
N ASP A 257 2.53 -19.37 -20.42
CA ASP A 257 1.39 -19.26 -21.33
C ASP A 257 1.32 -17.92 -22.07
N GLY A 258 2.29 -17.02 -21.84
CA GLY A 258 2.38 -15.73 -22.49
C GLY A 258 1.58 -14.62 -21.81
N GLN A 259 0.90 -14.88 -20.68
CA GLN A 259 0.25 -13.84 -19.91
C GLN A 259 1.28 -12.94 -19.21
N PHE A 260 1.03 -11.64 -19.15
CA PHE A 260 1.91 -10.68 -18.47
C PHE A 260 1.99 -10.98 -16.98
N ASP A 261 3.21 -11.03 -16.45
CA ASP A 261 3.49 -11.28 -15.04
C ASP A 261 3.86 -9.97 -14.33
N VAL A 262 2.86 -9.37 -13.68
CA VAL A 262 3.03 -8.09 -12.96
C VAL A 262 4.05 -8.24 -11.83
N ALA A 263 3.98 -9.32 -11.08
CA ALA A 263 4.83 -9.51 -9.91
C ALA A 263 6.31 -9.66 -10.28
N GLN A 264 6.62 -10.48 -11.28
CA GLN A 264 8.01 -10.63 -11.73
C GLN A 264 8.52 -9.44 -12.52
N THR A 265 7.62 -8.68 -13.14
CA THR A 265 7.99 -7.45 -13.87
C THR A 265 8.39 -6.35 -12.90
N TYR A 266 7.59 -6.10 -11.89
CA TYR A 266 7.77 -4.96 -10.99
C TYR A 266 8.41 -5.32 -9.65
N GLY A 267 8.24 -6.55 -9.17
CA GLY A 267 8.67 -6.96 -7.86
C GLY A 267 10.18 -6.92 -7.64
N GLU A 268 10.58 -6.63 -6.42
CA GLU A 268 11.97 -6.73 -5.97
C GLU A 268 12.44 -8.18 -6.00
N GLU A 269 13.69 -8.39 -6.39
CA GLU A 269 14.29 -9.73 -6.29
C GLU A 269 14.40 -10.18 -4.83
N ILE A 270 14.13 -11.47 -4.58
CA ILE A 270 14.25 -12.03 -3.25
C ILE A 270 15.73 -11.97 -2.83
N SER A 271 15.98 -11.21 -1.79
CA SER A 271 17.31 -11.04 -1.21
C SER A 271 17.30 -11.39 0.27
N ASP A 272 18.49 -11.62 0.83
CA ASP A 272 18.65 -11.82 2.29
C ASP A 272 18.13 -10.61 3.10
N LYS A 273 18.07 -9.43 2.50
CA LYS A 273 17.52 -8.21 3.12
C LYS A 273 16.01 -8.29 3.34
N ALA A 274 15.30 -9.03 2.50
CA ALA A 274 13.85 -9.19 2.60
C ALA A 274 13.42 -10.34 3.54
N MET A 275 14.36 -11.02 4.19
CA MET A 275 14.10 -12.22 5.00
C MET A 275 13.09 -11.99 6.13
N HIS A 276 13.09 -10.81 6.76
CA HIS A 276 12.13 -10.48 7.81
C HIS A 276 10.69 -10.40 7.28
N SER A 277 10.50 -10.00 6.03
CA SER A 277 9.19 -9.99 5.38
C SER A 277 8.79 -11.41 4.96
N TRP A 278 9.70 -12.16 4.40
CA TRP A 278 9.46 -13.54 4.00
C TRP A 278 9.12 -14.46 5.17
N SER A 279 9.75 -14.30 6.32
CA SER A 279 9.42 -15.08 7.51
C SER A 279 7.97 -14.87 7.96
N ARG A 280 7.45 -13.64 7.87
CA ARG A 280 6.04 -13.34 8.18
C ARG A 280 5.08 -13.96 7.17
N TYR A 281 5.43 -13.88 5.88
CA TYR A 281 4.67 -14.54 4.83
C TYR A 281 4.59 -16.06 5.07
N ILE A 282 5.73 -16.72 5.33
CA ILE A 282 5.78 -18.15 5.58
C ILE A 282 4.96 -18.52 6.81
N GLN A 283 5.08 -17.79 7.91
CA GLN A 283 4.30 -18.05 9.12
C GLN A 283 2.80 -17.92 8.85
N GLY A 284 2.38 -16.89 8.12
CA GLY A 284 0.98 -16.71 7.75
C GLY A 284 0.49 -17.84 6.83
N ARG A 285 1.29 -18.20 5.83
CA ARG A 285 1.00 -19.34 4.96
C ARG A 285 0.83 -20.63 5.75
N ASP A 286 1.75 -20.94 6.64
CA ASP A 286 1.71 -22.15 7.46
C ASP A 286 0.50 -22.17 8.40
N TYR A 287 0.06 -21.00 8.85
CA TYR A 287 -1.13 -20.88 9.69
C TYR A 287 -2.42 -21.16 8.91
N PHE A 288 -2.54 -20.65 7.69
CA PHE A 288 -3.74 -20.78 6.87
C PHE A 288 -3.77 -22.05 6.00
N MET A 289 -2.60 -22.59 5.66
CA MET A 289 -2.45 -23.83 4.91
C MET A 289 -1.96 -24.95 5.84
N ALA A 290 -1.92 -26.17 5.37
CA ALA A 290 -1.32 -27.24 6.14
C ALA A 290 0.13 -26.86 6.54
N PRO A 291 0.53 -27.04 7.80
CA PRO A 291 1.87 -26.71 8.24
C PRO A 291 2.91 -27.46 7.40
N LEU A 292 4.03 -26.81 7.15
CA LEU A 292 5.19 -27.48 6.58
C LEU A 292 5.57 -28.68 7.46
N ALA A 293 5.98 -29.78 6.86
CA ALA A 293 6.36 -30.99 7.59
C ALA A 293 7.40 -30.65 8.68
N GLU A 294 7.23 -31.26 9.86
CA GLU A 294 8.18 -31.08 10.97
C GLU A 294 9.60 -31.41 10.51
N GLY A 295 10.52 -30.48 10.70
CA GLY A 295 11.91 -30.63 10.24
C GLY A 295 12.19 -30.13 8.82
N THR A 296 11.23 -29.45 8.17
CA THR A 296 11.51 -28.75 6.91
C THR A 296 12.63 -27.75 7.11
N ASP A 297 13.72 -27.92 6.36
CA ASP A 297 14.87 -27.02 6.43
C ASP A 297 14.51 -25.67 5.84
N TYR A 298 14.99 -24.63 6.50
CA TYR A 298 14.79 -23.24 6.08
C TYR A 298 15.33 -22.97 4.66
N GLU A 299 16.38 -23.65 4.23
CA GLU A 299 16.91 -23.58 2.87
C GLU A 299 15.96 -24.17 1.84
N ILE A 300 15.20 -25.23 2.17
CA ILE A 300 14.15 -25.78 1.29
C ILE A 300 13.02 -24.78 1.11
N VAL A 301 12.65 -24.07 2.16
CA VAL A 301 11.66 -22.99 2.10
C VAL A 301 12.17 -21.81 1.27
N LYS A 302 13.48 -21.62 1.15
CA LYS A 302 14.10 -20.62 0.29
C LYS A 302 14.03 -21.01 -1.19
N ASP A 303 14.22 -22.28 -1.51
CA ASP A 303 14.06 -22.79 -2.89
C ASP A 303 12.60 -22.82 -3.33
N GLU A 304 11.68 -23.25 -2.46
CA GLU A 304 10.24 -23.16 -2.71
C GLU A 304 9.76 -21.71 -2.87
N ARG A 305 10.52 -20.73 -2.37
CA ARG A 305 10.20 -19.30 -2.55
C ARG A 305 10.54 -18.77 -3.93
N GLU A 306 11.54 -19.30 -4.58
CA GLU A 306 11.83 -18.98 -5.99
C GLU A 306 10.72 -19.53 -6.89
N ASP A 307 10.24 -20.72 -6.60
CA ASP A 307 9.07 -21.30 -7.26
C ASP A 307 7.75 -20.61 -6.83
N ALA A 308 7.67 -20.20 -5.58
CA ALA A 308 6.51 -19.49 -5.02
C ALA A 308 6.39 -18.04 -5.52
N ARG A 309 7.43 -17.41 -6.05
CA ARG A 309 7.30 -16.15 -6.82
C ARG A 309 6.37 -16.29 -8.01
N ALA A 310 6.30 -17.47 -8.60
CA ALA A 310 5.37 -17.76 -9.68
C ALA A 310 3.91 -17.93 -9.23
N THR A 311 3.64 -18.03 -7.94
CA THR A 311 2.34 -18.46 -7.43
C THR A 311 1.80 -17.66 -6.24
N THR A 312 2.52 -16.64 -5.78
CA THR A 312 2.14 -15.97 -4.53
C THR A 312 1.68 -14.55 -4.72
N GLY A 313 0.67 -14.29 -4.41
CA GLY A 313 -0.05 -13.14 -4.11
C GLY A 313 -1.10 -13.50 -3.12
N ALA A 314 -2.29 -13.18 -3.33
CA ALA A 314 -3.35 -13.81 -2.59
C ALA A 314 -3.10 -15.32 -2.60
N LEU A 315 -3.12 -15.94 -1.44
CA LEU A 315 -3.10 -17.40 -1.34
C LEU A 315 -4.37 -17.95 -2.02
N VAL A 316 -4.32 -17.98 -3.34
CA VAL A 316 -5.33 -18.66 -4.11
C VAL A 316 -5.00 -20.12 -4.03
N HIS A 317 -5.56 -20.81 -3.09
CA HIS A 317 -5.69 -22.24 -3.24
C HIS A 317 -6.73 -22.78 -2.30
N GLU A 318 -7.47 -23.72 -2.84
CA GLU A 318 -8.20 -24.77 -2.14
C GLU A 318 -7.78 -24.86 -0.66
N MET A 319 -8.05 -23.79 0.10
CA MET A 319 -8.01 -23.86 1.53
C MET A 319 -9.11 -24.85 1.88
N GLN A 320 -8.70 -26.05 2.18
CA GLN A 320 -9.64 -26.98 2.79
C GLN A 320 -10.21 -26.31 4.02
N PRO A 321 -11.50 -26.41 4.27
CA PRO A 321 -12.17 -25.81 5.43
C PRO A 321 -11.74 -26.50 6.74
N LEU A 322 -10.42 -26.59 6.97
CA LEU A 322 -9.83 -27.34 8.09
C LEU A 322 -9.81 -26.54 9.40
N PHE A 323 -10.08 -25.26 9.36
CA PHE A 323 -9.89 -24.43 10.55
C PHE A 323 -11.18 -24.12 11.33
N PHE A 324 -12.35 -24.50 10.82
CA PHE A 324 -13.59 -24.26 11.54
C PHE A 324 -14.56 -25.44 11.37
N GLN A 325 -14.18 -26.60 11.89
CA GLN A 325 -15.21 -27.55 12.29
C GLN A 325 -15.70 -27.10 13.67
N PRO A 326 -16.97 -26.70 13.83
CA PRO A 326 -17.57 -26.59 15.15
C PRO A 326 -17.54 -27.97 15.77
N GLY A 327 -16.82 -28.12 16.91
CA GLY A 327 -16.87 -29.28 17.77
C GLY A 327 -18.23 -29.40 18.44
#